data_a49ded2cd6ac8ee4296a2929619bfb42
#
_entry.id   a49ded2cd6ac8ee4296a2929619bfb42
#
_cell.length_a   1.000
_cell.length_b   1.000
_cell.length_c   1.000
_cell.angle_alpha   90.00
_cell.angle_beta   90.00
_cell.angle_gamma   90.00
#
_symmetry.space_group_name_H-M   'P 1'
#
loop_
_entity.id
_entity.type
_entity.pdbx_description
1 polymer ?
#
loop_
_entity_poly.entity_id
_entity_poly.type
_entity_poly.pdbx_seq_one_letter_code
_entity_poly.pdbx_strand_id
1 'polypeptide(L)'
;MTERGVLLWIHGGGWRARSDENGAALAPLGLRVVSATYRFSREARWPAQLDDVRAAARAARATGGGLPLLVGGDSAGGMLALHLALRGVDRPGDVAAALAYWAPVDPLDAAQRRPRPAGDDPWADLLGHPPVDGDPATADAAVASHLGCGVPVLLVQGRDDVPVPAAQAVELAGRLLAAGHPTHLWLTHGGHALDLARPDLRAVAAAFLDHVLPATPAH
;
A
#
# COMPACT_ATOMS: atom_id res chain seq x y z
N MET A 1 12.05 -4.43 23.12
CA MET A 1 12.36 -5.12 21.84
C MET A 1 13.15 -4.14 20.99
N THR A 2 14.22 -4.60 20.35
CA THR A 2 15.02 -3.78 19.44
C THR A 2 14.24 -3.51 18.17
N GLU A 3 14.19 -2.26 17.71
CA GLU A 3 13.55 -1.90 16.45
C GLU A 3 14.36 -2.43 15.26
N ARG A 4 13.69 -3.04 14.29
CA ARG A 4 14.27 -3.64 13.09
C ARG A 4 14.08 -2.76 11.84
N GLY A 5 13.11 -1.85 11.90
CA GLY A 5 12.77 -0.98 10.78
C GLY A 5 11.79 0.12 11.17
N VAL A 6 11.66 1.10 10.31
CA VAL A 6 10.62 2.14 10.38
C VAL A 6 9.55 1.81 9.36
N LEU A 7 8.30 1.64 9.80
CA LEU A 7 7.14 1.48 8.94
C LEU A 7 6.40 2.80 8.82
N LEU A 8 6.43 3.40 7.64
CA LEU A 8 5.51 4.48 7.31
C LEU A 8 4.14 3.88 6.98
N TRP A 9 3.16 4.07 7.86
CA TRP A 9 1.80 3.62 7.64
C TRP A 9 0.95 4.70 6.97
N ILE A 10 0.28 4.34 5.89
CA ILE A 10 -0.57 5.21 5.08
C ILE A 10 -2.01 4.73 5.22
N HIS A 11 -2.88 5.57 5.78
CA HIS A 11 -4.26 5.23 6.08
C HIS A 11 -5.13 5.09 4.81
N GLY A 12 -6.18 4.25 4.90
CA GLY A 12 -7.21 4.13 3.89
C GLY A 12 -8.23 5.26 3.91
N GLY A 13 -9.43 4.99 3.37
CA GLY A 13 -10.56 5.93 3.35
C GLY A 13 -10.88 6.46 1.96
N GLY A 14 -10.53 5.73 0.89
CA GLY A 14 -10.89 6.05 -0.50
C GLY A 14 -10.33 7.38 -0.99
N TRP A 15 -9.19 7.83 -0.45
CA TRP A 15 -8.59 9.16 -0.69
C TRP A 15 -9.50 10.34 -0.33
N ARG A 16 -10.65 10.10 0.30
CA ARG A 16 -11.68 11.09 0.64
C ARG A 16 -11.70 11.42 2.13
N ALA A 17 -11.26 10.48 2.94
CA ALA A 17 -11.28 10.55 4.39
C ALA A 17 -10.12 9.75 4.98
N ARG A 18 -9.97 9.80 6.30
CA ARG A 18 -9.03 8.97 7.05
C ARG A 18 -9.75 7.74 7.60
N SER A 19 -9.19 6.54 7.40
CA SER A 19 -9.58 5.36 8.14
C SER A 19 -9.01 5.38 9.55
N ASP A 20 -9.60 4.59 10.46
CA ASP A 20 -9.11 4.46 11.85
C ASP A 20 -7.86 3.57 11.93
N GLU A 21 -7.55 2.79 10.88
CA GLU A 21 -6.40 1.91 10.85
C GLU A 21 -5.09 2.71 10.79
N ASN A 22 -4.19 2.45 11.70
CA ASN A 22 -2.95 3.20 11.86
C ASN A 22 -1.68 2.32 11.89
N GLY A 23 -1.82 1.03 11.60
CA GLY A 23 -0.71 0.08 11.56
C GLY A 23 -0.13 -0.31 12.92
N ALA A 24 -0.70 0.18 14.04
CA ALA A 24 -0.16 -0.08 15.38
C ALA A 24 -0.08 -1.57 15.73
N ALA A 25 -0.96 -2.40 15.14
CA ALA A 25 -0.93 -3.86 15.30
C ALA A 25 0.37 -4.51 14.81
N LEU A 26 1.16 -3.82 13.98
CA LEU A 26 2.44 -4.29 13.44
C LEU A 26 3.65 -3.87 14.29
N ALA A 27 3.50 -2.91 15.22
CA ALA A 27 4.59 -2.46 16.09
C ALA A 27 5.23 -3.59 16.91
N PRO A 28 4.48 -4.59 17.46
CA PRO A 28 5.05 -5.72 18.18
C PRO A 28 5.97 -6.62 17.33
N LEU A 29 5.99 -6.44 16.00
CA LEU A 29 6.89 -7.16 15.07
C LEU A 29 8.29 -6.51 14.98
N GLY A 30 8.62 -5.58 15.86
CA GLY A 30 9.89 -4.86 15.88
C GLY A 30 9.91 -3.65 14.94
N LEU A 31 8.76 -3.06 14.66
CA LEU A 31 8.64 -1.89 13.79
C LEU A 31 8.33 -0.63 14.59
N ARG A 32 9.05 0.44 14.31
CA ARG A 32 8.63 1.80 14.67
C ARG A 32 7.59 2.25 13.66
N VAL A 33 6.33 2.34 14.06
CA VAL A 33 5.25 2.76 13.17
C VAL A 33 5.09 4.28 13.21
N VAL A 34 5.12 4.91 12.03
CA VAL A 34 4.91 6.35 11.82
C VAL A 34 3.74 6.51 10.87
N SER A 35 2.70 7.21 11.28
CA SER A 35 1.52 7.45 10.43
C SER A 35 1.75 8.61 9.48
N ALA A 36 1.46 8.42 8.20
CA ALA A 36 1.40 9.46 7.20
C ALA A 36 -0.01 10.07 7.10
N THR A 37 -0.07 11.33 6.70
CA THR A 37 -1.28 11.99 6.22
C THR A 37 -1.04 12.50 4.80
N TYR A 38 -2.11 12.65 4.05
CA TYR A 38 -2.07 13.19 2.68
C TYR A 38 -3.33 14.02 2.41
N ARG A 39 -3.26 14.94 1.45
CA ARG A 39 -4.41 15.73 0.98
C ARG A 39 -5.46 14.83 0.37
N PHE A 40 -6.71 15.03 0.77
CA PHE A 40 -7.82 14.27 0.22
C PHE A 40 -8.14 14.70 -1.21
N SER A 41 -8.85 13.85 -1.95
CA SER A 41 -9.22 14.08 -3.35
C SER A 41 -10.02 15.37 -3.59
N ARG A 42 -10.76 15.85 -2.58
CA ARG A 42 -11.46 17.16 -2.61
C ARG A 42 -10.51 18.36 -2.50
N GLU A 43 -9.30 18.16 -1.96
CA GLU A 43 -8.30 19.19 -1.74
C GLU A 43 -7.30 19.27 -2.90
N ALA A 44 -6.91 18.09 -3.41
CA ALA A 44 -5.99 17.97 -4.53
C ALA A 44 -6.23 16.66 -5.29
N ARG A 45 -5.97 16.68 -6.61
CA ARG A 45 -6.07 15.51 -7.48
C ARG A 45 -4.75 14.72 -7.47
N TRP A 46 -4.82 13.48 -7.98
CA TRP A 46 -3.64 12.68 -8.28
C TRP A 46 -2.66 13.46 -9.19
N PRO A 47 -1.34 13.44 -8.92
CA PRO A 47 -0.63 12.58 -7.95
C PRO A 47 -0.31 13.27 -6.59
N ALA A 48 -1.02 14.30 -6.17
CA ALA A 48 -0.72 15.08 -4.96
C ALA A 48 -0.61 14.20 -3.70
N GLN A 49 -1.43 13.14 -3.60
CA GLN A 49 -1.41 12.19 -2.49
C GLN A 49 -0.07 11.44 -2.42
N LEU A 50 0.48 11.05 -3.59
CA LEU A 50 1.78 10.40 -3.65
C LEU A 50 2.91 11.36 -3.24
N ASP A 51 2.84 12.62 -3.63
CA ASP A 51 3.83 13.62 -3.26
C ASP A 51 3.83 13.87 -1.74
N ASP A 52 2.65 13.90 -1.12
CA ASP A 52 2.51 14.09 0.32
C ASP A 52 3.10 12.89 1.10
N VAL A 53 2.77 11.65 0.70
CA VAL A 53 3.35 10.46 1.37
C VAL A 53 4.84 10.31 1.10
N ARG A 54 5.33 10.78 -0.04
CA ARG A 54 6.77 10.85 -0.33
C ARG A 54 7.48 11.83 0.60
N ALA A 55 6.88 12.98 0.89
CA ALA A 55 7.41 13.93 1.87
C ALA A 55 7.43 13.32 3.29
N ALA A 56 6.35 12.62 3.68
CA ALA A 56 6.29 11.91 4.96
C ALA A 56 7.36 10.81 5.06
N ALA A 57 7.63 10.10 3.96
CA ALA A 57 8.68 9.06 3.91
C ALA A 57 10.09 9.64 4.11
N ARG A 58 10.37 10.80 3.51
CA ARG A 58 11.64 11.51 3.75
C ARG A 58 11.82 11.88 5.22
N ALA A 59 10.75 12.39 5.86
CA ALA A 59 10.76 12.74 7.28
C ALA A 59 10.97 11.50 8.16
N ALA A 60 10.24 10.41 7.89
CA ALA A 60 10.39 9.15 8.61
C ALA A 60 11.81 8.56 8.48
N ARG A 61 12.41 8.63 7.30
CA ARG A 61 13.81 8.21 7.06
C ARG A 61 14.79 9.07 7.83
N ALA A 62 14.63 10.39 7.83
CA ALA A 62 15.52 11.32 8.53
C ALA A 62 15.53 11.09 10.04
N THR A 63 14.40 10.68 10.63
CA THR A 63 14.27 10.39 12.06
C THR A 63 14.47 8.90 12.40
N GLY A 64 14.67 8.06 11.40
CA GLY A 64 14.73 6.60 11.52
C GLY A 64 16.03 6.04 12.14
N GLY A 65 17.05 6.87 12.34
CA GLY A 65 18.30 6.40 12.95
C GLY A 65 19.07 5.38 12.10
N GLY A 66 18.93 5.41 10.78
CA GLY A 66 19.58 4.46 9.87
C GLY A 66 18.84 3.12 9.69
N LEU A 67 17.70 2.94 10.34
CA LEU A 67 16.87 1.75 10.15
C LEU A 67 16.29 1.68 8.73
N PRO A 68 16.08 0.48 8.18
CA PRO A 68 15.38 0.30 6.91
C PRO A 68 13.99 0.96 6.93
N LEU A 69 13.65 1.71 5.87
CA LEU A 69 12.31 2.27 5.70
C LEU A 69 11.43 1.25 4.96
N LEU A 70 10.35 0.86 5.60
CA LEU A 70 9.26 0.11 5.01
C LEU A 70 8.07 1.04 4.81
N VAL A 71 7.23 0.73 3.85
CA VAL A 71 5.97 1.43 3.62
C VAL A 71 4.81 0.45 3.71
N GLY A 72 3.70 0.87 4.30
CA GLY A 72 2.52 0.02 4.38
C GLY A 72 1.26 0.85 4.46
N GLY A 73 0.14 0.22 4.18
CA GLY A 73 -1.16 0.88 4.26
C GLY A 73 -2.32 -0.03 3.92
N ASP A 74 -3.51 0.46 4.22
CA ASP A 74 -4.77 -0.21 3.98
C ASP A 74 -5.56 0.49 2.86
N SER A 75 -6.27 -0.27 2.02
CA SER A 75 -7.15 0.25 0.98
C SER A 75 -6.46 1.33 0.12
N ALA A 76 -6.99 2.55 0.07
CA ALA A 76 -6.39 3.70 -0.62
C ALA A 76 -4.93 3.95 -0.18
N GLY A 77 -4.61 3.78 1.10
CA GLY A 77 -3.26 3.89 1.63
C GLY A 77 -2.35 2.75 1.17
N GLY A 78 -2.88 1.56 1.00
CA GLY A 78 -2.16 0.41 0.43
C GLY A 78 -1.73 0.68 -1.01
N MET A 79 -2.59 1.30 -1.82
CA MET A 79 -2.24 1.75 -3.18
C MET A 79 -1.10 2.78 -3.14
N LEU A 80 -1.18 3.79 -2.26
CA LEU A 80 -0.13 4.80 -2.11
C LEU A 80 1.19 4.19 -1.63
N ALA A 81 1.14 3.20 -0.72
CA ALA A 81 2.33 2.46 -0.27
C ALA A 81 3.00 1.70 -1.42
N LEU A 82 2.22 1.04 -2.27
CA LEU A 82 2.74 0.37 -3.47
C LEU A 82 3.39 1.36 -4.43
N HIS A 83 2.73 2.48 -4.75
CA HIS A 83 3.33 3.51 -5.60
C HIS A 83 4.63 4.05 -5.01
N LEU A 84 4.66 4.32 -3.69
CA LEU A 84 5.85 4.83 -3.03
C LEU A 84 6.99 3.82 -3.07
N ALA A 85 6.72 2.53 -2.87
CA ALA A 85 7.72 1.47 -2.93
C ALA A 85 8.27 1.27 -4.36
N LEU A 86 7.38 1.22 -5.35
CA LEU A 86 7.76 0.94 -6.74
C LEU A 86 8.46 2.10 -7.42
N ARG A 87 8.07 3.34 -7.09
CA ARG A 87 8.64 4.57 -7.67
C ARG A 87 9.78 5.16 -6.82
N GLY A 88 9.90 4.71 -5.57
CA GLY A 88 10.86 5.20 -4.57
C GLY A 88 10.47 6.53 -3.94
N VAL A 89 11.15 6.86 -2.85
CA VAL A 89 11.07 8.15 -2.15
C VAL A 89 11.86 9.21 -2.94
N ASP A 90 13.13 8.93 -3.21
CA ASP A 90 14.04 9.77 -3.98
C ASP A 90 14.53 9.05 -5.25
N ARG A 91 14.57 7.72 -5.24
CA ARG A 91 14.92 6.85 -6.36
C ARG A 91 14.27 5.47 -6.22
N PRO A 92 14.01 4.74 -7.31
CA PRO A 92 13.54 3.37 -7.26
C PRO A 92 14.47 2.48 -6.40
N GLY A 93 13.88 1.58 -5.59
CA GLY A 93 14.64 0.64 -4.75
C GLY A 93 15.17 1.21 -3.44
N ASP A 94 14.82 2.43 -3.04
CA ASP A 94 15.25 3.02 -1.78
C ASP A 94 14.29 2.78 -0.60
N VAL A 95 13.25 1.97 -0.82
CA VAL A 95 12.33 1.44 0.19
C VAL A 95 12.66 -0.04 0.40
N ALA A 96 12.76 -0.48 1.65
CA ALA A 96 13.17 -1.85 1.97
C ALA A 96 12.10 -2.89 1.62
N ALA A 97 10.82 -2.58 1.83
CA ALA A 97 9.68 -3.44 1.49
C ALA A 97 8.35 -2.68 1.53
N ALA A 98 7.32 -3.25 0.88
CA ALA A 98 5.95 -2.76 0.95
C ALA A 98 5.00 -3.80 1.55
N LEU A 99 4.05 -3.34 2.39
CA LEU A 99 2.95 -4.14 2.95
C LEU A 99 1.62 -3.49 2.55
N ALA A 100 0.92 -4.06 1.58
CA ALA A 100 -0.34 -3.52 1.08
C ALA A 100 -1.51 -4.42 1.45
N TYR A 101 -2.46 -3.86 2.17
CA TYR A 101 -3.64 -4.54 2.68
C TYR A 101 -4.86 -4.08 1.89
N TRP A 102 -5.58 -5.02 1.24
CA TRP A 102 -6.80 -4.81 0.43
C TRP A 102 -6.74 -3.55 -0.46
N ALA A 103 -5.62 -3.35 -1.12
CA ALA A 103 -5.33 -2.17 -1.91
C ALA A 103 -6.01 -2.20 -3.28
N PRO A 104 -6.73 -1.14 -3.70
CA PRO A 104 -7.15 -0.98 -5.08
C PRO A 104 -5.92 -0.63 -5.93
N VAL A 105 -5.66 -1.40 -6.99
CA VAL A 105 -4.42 -1.27 -7.76
C VAL A 105 -4.63 -0.97 -9.24
N ASP A 106 -5.86 -1.13 -9.73
CA ASP A 106 -6.23 -0.87 -11.11
C ASP A 106 -7.49 0.00 -11.20
N PRO A 107 -7.39 1.26 -11.63
CA PRO A 107 -8.55 2.13 -11.82
C PRO A 107 -9.51 1.64 -12.93
N LEU A 108 -9.04 0.80 -13.85
CA LEU A 108 -9.83 0.26 -14.96
C LEU A 108 -10.50 -1.08 -14.66
N ASP A 109 -10.28 -1.65 -13.46
CA ASP A 109 -10.90 -2.91 -13.08
C ASP A 109 -12.44 -2.86 -13.19
N ALA A 110 -13.00 -3.75 -13.99
CA ALA A 110 -14.43 -3.76 -14.32
C ALA A 110 -15.34 -3.94 -13.09
N ALA A 111 -14.89 -4.69 -12.08
CA ALA A 111 -15.66 -4.90 -10.86
C ALA A 111 -15.66 -3.67 -9.95
N GLN A 112 -14.62 -2.86 -9.98
CA GLN A 112 -14.61 -1.55 -9.31
C GLN A 112 -15.40 -0.48 -10.06
N ARG A 113 -15.53 -0.62 -11.38
CA ARG A 113 -16.31 0.29 -12.25
C ARG A 113 -17.81 -0.02 -12.33
N ARG A 114 -18.30 -0.94 -11.50
CA ARG A 114 -19.73 -1.24 -11.41
C ARG A 114 -20.55 0.04 -11.11
N PRO A 115 -21.83 0.10 -11.53
CA PRO A 115 -22.68 1.24 -11.22
C PRO A 115 -22.71 1.53 -9.72
N ARG A 116 -22.46 2.77 -9.36
CA ARG A 116 -22.50 3.30 -7.99
C ARG A 116 -23.53 4.41 -7.92
N PRO A 117 -24.01 4.77 -6.73
CA PRO A 117 -24.80 5.99 -6.57
C PRO A 117 -24.09 7.19 -7.21
N ALA A 118 -24.85 8.11 -7.77
CA ALA A 118 -24.28 9.32 -8.38
C ALA A 118 -23.37 10.04 -7.37
N GLY A 119 -22.14 10.34 -7.80
CA GLY A 119 -21.13 10.99 -6.96
C GLY A 119 -20.35 10.04 -6.02
N ASP A 120 -20.55 8.72 -6.10
CA ASP A 120 -19.81 7.74 -5.32
C ASP A 120 -18.79 6.97 -6.16
N ASP A 121 -17.85 7.68 -6.75
CA ASP A 121 -16.70 7.09 -7.45
C ASP A 121 -15.37 7.64 -6.88
N PRO A 122 -14.70 6.90 -5.96
CA PRO A 122 -13.44 7.35 -5.38
C PRO A 122 -12.33 7.57 -6.40
N TRP A 123 -12.29 6.77 -7.48
CA TRP A 123 -11.32 6.96 -8.54
C TRP A 123 -11.58 8.23 -9.35
N ALA A 124 -12.85 8.51 -9.67
CA ALA A 124 -13.21 9.76 -10.35
C ALA A 124 -12.89 10.99 -9.49
N ASP A 125 -13.09 10.90 -8.18
CA ASP A 125 -12.71 11.99 -7.26
C ASP A 125 -11.20 12.16 -7.19
N LEU A 126 -10.43 11.06 -7.16
CA LEU A 126 -8.97 11.10 -7.12
C LEU A 126 -8.39 11.71 -8.41
N LEU A 127 -8.88 11.27 -9.57
CA LEU A 127 -8.39 11.70 -10.89
C LEU A 127 -8.97 13.06 -11.34
N GLY A 128 -10.16 13.40 -10.85
CA GLY A 128 -10.94 14.56 -11.32
C GLY A 128 -11.87 14.27 -12.49
N HIS A 129 -11.89 13.02 -12.97
CA HIS A 129 -12.75 12.47 -14.01
C HIS A 129 -12.85 10.95 -13.85
N PRO A 130 -13.88 10.29 -14.37
CA PRO A 130 -13.92 8.82 -14.38
C PRO A 130 -12.68 8.23 -15.03
N PRO A 131 -12.16 7.07 -14.55
CA PRO A 131 -11.04 6.40 -15.20
C PRO A 131 -11.35 6.05 -16.66
N VAL A 132 -10.43 6.36 -17.56
CA VAL A 132 -10.55 6.13 -19.02
C VAL A 132 -9.29 5.46 -19.54
N ASP A 133 -9.47 4.42 -20.36
CA ASP A 133 -8.34 3.76 -21.02
C ASP A 133 -7.62 4.73 -21.97
N GLY A 134 -6.29 4.70 -21.93
CA GLY A 134 -5.44 5.62 -22.69
C GLY A 134 -5.28 7.02 -22.07
N ASP A 135 -6.00 7.33 -20.99
CA ASP A 135 -5.78 8.59 -20.27
C ASP A 135 -4.50 8.54 -19.43
N PRO A 136 -3.60 9.55 -19.51
CA PRO A 136 -2.32 9.55 -18.80
C PRO A 136 -2.45 9.50 -17.29
N ALA A 137 -3.42 10.19 -16.68
CA ALA A 137 -3.60 10.18 -15.23
C ALA A 137 -4.13 8.82 -14.74
N THR A 138 -5.05 8.22 -15.49
CA THR A 138 -5.54 6.85 -15.24
C THR A 138 -4.40 5.84 -15.31
N ALA A 139 -3.57 5.92 -16.34
CA ALA A 139 -2.42 5.03 -16.53
C ALA A 139 -1.36 5.23 -15.42
N ASP A 140 -1.09 6.48 -15.02
CA ASP A 140 -0.14 6.78 -13.94
C ASP A 140 -0.66 6.33 -12.57
N ALA A 141 -1.97 6.31 -12.34
CA ALA A 141 -2.57 5.81 -11.10
C ALA A 141 -2.65 4.28 -11.02
N ALA A 142 -2.49 3.56 -12.13
CA ALA A 142 -2.42 2.11 -12.13
C ALA A 142 -1.07 1.63 -11.58
N VAL A 143 -1.08 0.84 -10.50
CA VAL A 143 0.15 0.36 -9.83
C VAL A 143 1.05 -0.42 -10.78
N ALA A 144 0.46 -1.24 -11.65
CA ALA A 144 1.18 -2.07 -12.60
C ALA A 144 1.94 -1.28 -13.70
N SER A 145 1.76 0.03 -13.79
CA SER A 145 2.53 0.90 -14.70
C SER A 145 3.96 1.19 -14.20
N HIS A 146 4.32 0.81 -12.97
CA HIS A 146 5.56 1.24 -12.31
C HIS A 146 6.43 0.07 -11.79
N LEU A 147 6.35 -1.09 -12.40
CA LEU A 147 7.11 -2.28 -12.00
C LEU A 147 8.59 -2.17 -12.42
N GLY A 148 9.49 -2.93 -11.74
CA GLY A 148 10.86 -3.12 -12.19
C GLY A 148 11.96 -2.65 -11.24
N CYS A 149 11.65 -2.26 -9.98
CA CYS A 149 12.67 -1.87 -8.99
C CYS A 149 13.12 -3.02 -8.07
N GLY A 150 12.46 -4.20 -8.12
CA GLY A 150 12.83 -5.37 -7.32
C GLY A 150 12.51 -5.28 -5.81
N VAL A 151 11.74 -4.28 -5.36
CA VAL A 151 11.37 -4.16 -3.95
C VAL A 151 10.47 -5.31 -3.52
N PRO A 152 10.73 -5.97 -2.37
CA PRO A 152 9.84 -6.99 -1.81
C PRO A 152 8.45 -6.45 -1.48
N VAL A 153 7.40 -7.21 -1.82
CA VAL A 153 6.00 -6.80 -1.63
C VAL A 153 5.20 -7.90 -0.93
N LEU A 154 4.49 -7.53 0.13
CA LEU A 154 3.42 -8.33 0.72
C LEU A 154 2.07 -7.74 0.30
N LEU A 155 1.24 -8.57 -0.34
CA LEU A 155 -0.15 -8.27 -0.64
C LEU A 155 -1.05 -9.12 0.27
N VAL A 156 -1.94 -8.48 1.01
CA VAL A 156 -2.94 -9.15 1.86
C VAL A 156 -4.32 -8.74 1.39
N GLN A 157 -5.18 -9.73 1.11
CA GLN A 157 -6.50 -9.48 0.53
C GLN A 157 -7.57 -10.40 1.12
N GLY A 158 -8.73 -9.83 1.45
CA GLY A 158 -9.92 -10.59 1.78
C GLY A 158 -10.54 -11.24 0.53
N ARG A 159 -10.92 -12.51 0.62
CA ARG A 159 -11.53 -13.23 -0.52
C ARG A 159 -12.93 -12.72 -0.86
N ASP A 160 -13.62 -12.20 0.14
CA ASP A 160 -15.00 -11.74 0.03
C ASP A 160 -15.04 -10.20 -0.08
N ASP A 161 -13.92 -9.57 -0.42
CA ASP A 161 -13.81 -8.13 -0.57
C ASP A 161 -14.60 -7.66 -1.80
N VAL A 162 -15.67 -6.91 -1.52
CA VAL A 162 -16.57 -6.39 -2.55
C VAL A 162 -16.09 -5.03 -3.09
N PRO A 163 -15.65 -4.06 -2.26
CA PRO A 163 -15.07 -2.82 -2.74
C PRO A 163 -13.83 -3.00 -3.62
N VAL A 164 -12.93 -3.92 -3.24
CA VAL A 164 -11.68 -4.21 -3.96
C VAL A 164 -11.57 -5.72 -4.19
N PRO A 165 -12.00 -6.22 -5.36
CA PRO A 165 -12.00 -7.65 -5.65
C PRO A 165 -10.64 -8.29 -5.52
N ALA A 166 -10.58 -9.49 -4.92
CA ALA A 166 -9.33 -10.21 -4.70
C ALA A 166 -8.55 -10.51 -6.00
N ALA A 167 -9.24 -10.54 -7.13
CA ALA A 167 -8.63 -10.69 -8.45
C ALA A 167 -7.55 -9.64 -8.74
N GLN A 168 -7.73 -8.39 -8.29
CA GLN A 168 -6.72 -7.33 -8.45
C GLN A 168 -5.40 -7.67 -7.76
N ALA A 169 -5.46 -8.17 -6.52
CA ALA A 169 -4.26 -8.57 -5.78
C ALA A 169 -3.57 -9.78 -6.44
N VAL A 170 -4.34 -10.74 -6.96
CA VAL A 170 -3.83 -11.92 -7.68
C VAL A 170 -3.13 -11.51 -8.97
N GLU A 171 -3.75 -10.65 -9.77
CA GLU A 171 -3.17 -10.16 -11.02
C GLU A 171 -1.91 -9.35 -10.77
N LEU A 172 -1.94 -8.42 -9.81
CA LEU A 172 -0.76 -7.64 -9.46
C LEU A 172 0.38 -8.52 -8.96
N ALA A 173 0.10 -9.54 -8.14
CA ALA A 173 1.13 -10.48 -7.67
C ALA A 173 1.83 -11.19 -8.83
N GLY A 174 1.07 -11.65 -9.83
CA GLY A 174 1.63 -12.26 -11.04
C GLY A 174 2.52 -11.29 -11.82
N ARG A 175 2.10 -10.04 -11.98
CA ARG A 175 2.89 -9.00 -12.67
C ARG A 175 4.16 -8.63 -11.90
N LEU A 176 4.07 -8.49 -10.57
CA LEU A 176 5.23 -8.22 -9.71
C LEU A 176 6.27 -9.34 -9.81
N LEU A 177 5.84 -10.59 -9.71
CA LEU A 177 6.74 -11.76 -9.85
C LEU A 177 7.41 -11.79 -11.23
N ALA A 178 6.66 -11.54 -12.31
CA ALA A 178 7.19 -11.49 -13.67
C ALA A 178 8.20 -10.35 -13.86
N ALA A 179 8.06 -9.25 -13.11
CA ALA A 179 8.99 -8.12 -13.10
C ALA A 179 10.16 -8.27 -12.11
N GLY A 180 10.30 -9.43 -11.45
CA GLY A 180 11.41 -9.73 -10.55
C GLY A 180 11.28 -9.21 -9.12
N HIS A 181 10.05 -8.85 -8.69
CA HIS A 181 9.81 -8.49 -7.30
C HIS A 181 9.61 -9.73 -6.42
N PRO A 182 10.34 -9.90 -5.30
CA PRO A 182 9.98 -10.88 -4.29
C PRO A 182 8.57 -10.57 -3.75
N THR A 183 7.60 -11.43 -4.08
CA THR A 183 6.19 -11.14 -3.84
C THR A 183 5.55 -12.23 -2.99
N HIS A 184 4.89 -11.83 -1.91
CA HIS A 184 4.06 -12.66 -1.07
C HIS A 184 2.60 -12.23 -1.24
N LEU A 185 1.72 -13.17 -1.54
CA LEU A 185 0.28 -12.94 -1.60
C LEU A 185 -0.42 -13.78 -0.54
N TRP A 186 -1.19 -13.14 0.33
CA TRP A 186 -2.02 -13.79 1.32
C TRP A 186 -3.50 -13.51 1.09
N LEU A 187 -4.23 -14.54 0.70
CA LEU A 187 -5.69 -14.48 0.57
C LEU A 187 -6.34 -15.08 1.82
N THR A 188 -7.07 -14.27 2.57
CA THR A 188 -7.73 -14.67 3.81
C THR A 188 -9.25 -14.61 3.70
N HIS A 189 -9.96 -15.20 4.65
CA HIS A 189 -11.40 -15.07 4.77
C HIS A 189 -11.79 -13.66 5.24
N GLY A 190 -12.90 -13.15 4.71
CA GLY A 190 -13.48 -11.87 5.04
C GLY A 190 -13.43 -10.87 3.90
N GLY A 191 -14.08 -9.73 4.14
CA GLY A 191 -14.25 -8.66 3.16
C GLY A 191 -13.18 -7.57 3.26
N HIS A 192 -13.61 -6.34 2.99
CA HIS A 192 -12.77 -5.15 3.09
C HIS A 192 -12.55 -4.72 4.56
N ALA A 193 -11.42 -4.07 4.85
CA ALA A 193 -11.10 -3.51 6.17
C ALA A 193 -11.09 -4.55 7.31
N LEU A 194 -10.25 -5.58 7.17
CA LEU A 194 -10.03 -6.58 8.21
C LEU A 194 -9.17 -5.99 9.35
N ASP A 195 -9.40 -6.47 10.58
CA ASP A 195 -8.58 -6.10 11.73
C ASP A 195 -7.14 -6.63 11.57
N LEU A 196 -6.16 -5.74 11.51
CA LEU A 196 -4.74 -6.08 11.39
C LEU A 196 -4.20 -6.83 12.61
N ALA A 197 -4.88 -6.77 13.76
CA ALA A 197 -4.51 -7.52 14.96
C ALA A 197 -4.86 -9.02 14.85
N ARG A 198 -5.60 -9.45 13.85
CA ARG A 198 -5.89 -10.87 13.59
C ARG A 198 -4.62 -11.70 13.58
N PRO A 199 -4.62 -12.86 14.27
CA PRO A 199 -3.42 -13.71 14.38
C PRO A 199 -2.84 -14.15 13.03
N ASP A 200 -3.69 -14.49 12.05
CA ASP A 200 -3.27 -14.90 10.71
C ASP A 200 -2.60 -13.74 9.94
N LEU A 201 -3.12 -12.51 10.05
CA LEU A 201 -2.55 -11.34 9.38
C LEU A 201 -1.21 -10.93 10.02
N ARG A 202 -1.11 -11.02 11.34
CA ARG A 202 0.16 -10.77 12.04
C ARG A 202 1.20 -11.83 11.74
N ALA A 203 0.81 -13.10 11.64
CA ALA A 203 1.73 -14.19 11.34
C ALA A 203 2.33 -14.06 9.92
N VAL A 204 1.51 -13.75 8.92
CA VAL A 204 2.03 -13.55 7.55
C VAL A 204 2.91 -12.31 7.46
N ALA A 205 2.57 -11.20 8.15
CA ALA A 205 3.42 -10.03 8.22
C ALA A 205 4.76 -10.32 8.91
N ALA A 206 4.76 -11.06 10.01
CA ALA A 206 5.98 -11.49 10.71
C ALA A 206 6.88 -12.33 9.80
N ALA A 207 6.33 -13.35 9.15
CA ALA A 207 7.08 -14.21 8.21
C ALA A 207 7.69 -13.42 7.05
N PHE A 208 6.93 -12.47 6.49
CA PHE A 208 7.45 -11.57 5.45
C PHE A 208 8.58 -10.68 5.96
N LEU A 209 8.41 -10.07 7.13
CA LEU A 209 9.43 -9.20 7.74
C LEU A 209 10.71 -9.96 8.09
N ASP A 210 10.61 -11.22 8.51
CA ASP A 210 11.77 -12.06 8.79
C ASP A 210 12.54 -12.44 7.51
N HIS A 211 11.86 -12.43 6.37
CA HIS A 211 12.49 -12.66 5.07
C HIS A 211 13.21 -11.39 4.55
N VAL A 212 12.68 -10.19 4.79
CA VAL A 212 13.16 -8.94 4.17
C VAL A 212 14.04 -8.09 5.08
N LEU A 213 13.94 -8.24 6.40
CA LEU A 213 14.74 -7.50 7.35
C LEU A 213 15.87 -8.36 7.92
N PRO A 214 17.05 -7.78 8.22
CA PRO A 214 18.11 -8.50 8.90
C PRO A 214 17.62 -9.10 10.22
N ALA A 215 18.11 -10.29 10.55
CA ALA A 215 17.87 -10.87 11.86
C ALA A 215 18.36 -9.91 12.95
N THR A 216 17.59 -9.76 14.04
CA THR A 216 18.08 -9.02 15.22
C THR A 216 19.32 -9.74 15.75
N PRO A 217 20.47 -9.06 15.94
CA PRO A 217 21.63 -9.68 16.55
C PRO A 217 21.23 -10.31 17.89
N ALA A 218 21.56 -11.58 18.10
CA ALA A 218 21.41 -12.20 19.41
C ALA A 218 22.37 -11.48 20.38
N HIS A 219 21.84 -10.93 21.45
CA HIS A 219 22.62 -10.35 22.54
C HIS A 219 23.10 -11.43 23.50
#